data_b7ea49977059e49460ebd825666d67e2
#
_entry.id   b7ea49977059e49460ebd825666d67e2
#
_cell.length_a   1.000
_cell.length_b   1.000
_cell.length_c   1.000
_cell.angle_alpha   90.00
_cell.angle_beta   90.00
_cell.angle_gamma   90.00
#
_symmetry.space_group_name_H-M   'P 1'
#
loop_
_entity.id
_entity.type
_entity.pdbx_description
1 polymer ?
#
loop_
_entity_poly.entity_id
_entity_poly.type
_entity_poly.pdbx_seq_one_letter_code
_entity_poly.pdbx_strand_id
1 'polypeptide(L)'
;MPRKGHIAKRDVLPDPVYNSKVVTKFINSIMEDGKKGVAQKICYEAFEIMAQKTGKDALEVFEEAMNNVMPLLEVKARRIGGATYQVPIEVRPERRQTLGIRWMLMGARKRGEKLMCERVAGELMDAANNTGAAVKKREDTHKMAEANKAFAHYRY
;
A
#
# COMPACT_ATOMS: atom_id res chain seq x y z
N MET A 1 19.14 18.89 -6.03
CA MET A 1 18.02 18.67 -5.07
C MET A 1 17.84 19.93 -4.21
N PRO A 2 16.62 20.46 -4.09
CA PRO A 2 16.38 21.62 -3.24
C PRO A 2 16.62 21.24 -1.78
N ARG A 3 17.48 21.98 -1.09
CA ARG A 3 17.75 21.77 0.34
C ARG A 3 16.77 22.53 1.23
N LYS A 4 16.14 23.59 0.70
CA LYS A 4 15.16 24.45 1.37
C LYS A 4 14.04 24.77 0.38
N GLY A 5 12.83 24.89 0.87
CA GLY A 5 11.66 25.26 0.09
C GLY A 5 10.66 24.13 -0.11
N HIS A 6 9.46 24.50 -0.49
CA HIS A 6 8.35 23.59 -0.75
C HIS A 6 8.53 22.96 -2.15
N ILE A 7 8.53 21.62 -2.21
CA ILE A 7 8.51 20.89 -3.48
C ILE A 7 7.05 20.67 -3.86
N ALA A 8 6.64 21.23 -4.99
CA ALA A 8 5.30 21.01 -5.52
C ALA A 8 5.07 19.51 -5.79
N LYS A 9 3.98 18.96 -5.27
CA LYS A 9 3.58 17.58 -5.53
C LYS A 9 3.06 17.48 -6.96
N ARG A 10 3.55 16.51 -7.72
CA ARG A 10 3.01 16.21 -9.05
C ARG A 10 1.66 15.51 -8.88
N ASP A 11 0.61 16.07 -9.47
CA ASP A 11 -0.68 15.41 -9.53
C ASP A 11 -0.65 14.30 -10.60
N VAL A 12 -1.40 13.24 -10.35
CA VAL A 12 -1.48 12.08 -11.23
C VAL A 12 -2.86 12.09 -11.88
N LEU A 13 -2.90 11.93 -13.20
CA LEU A 13 -4.15 11.79 -13.93
C LEU A 13 -4.88 10.49 -13.51
N PRO A 14 -6.21 10.50 -13.44
CA PRO A 14 -6.97 9.29 -13.17
C PRO A 14 -6.78 8.26 -14.26
N ASP A 15 -6.96 6.98 -13.91
CA ASP A 15 -6.89 5.89 -14.87
C ASP A 15 -8.04 5.98 -15.90
N PRO A 16 -7.77 5.76 -17.20
CA PRO A 16 -8.78 5.92 -18.23
C PRO A 16 -9.93 4.89 -18.17
N VAL A 17 -9.69 3.71 -17.58
CA VAL A 17 -10.70 2.64 -17.49
C VAL A 17 -11.55 2.79 -16.21
N TYR A 18 -10.89 2.95 -15.07
CA TYR A 18 -11.55 2.99 -13.76
C TYR A 18 -11.75 4.42 -13.22
N ASN A 19 -11.29 5.44 -13.91
CA ASN A 19 -11.37 6.86 -13.52
C ASN A 19 -10.90 7.14 -12.09
N SER A 20 -9.92 6.37 -11.58
CA SER A 20 -9.42 6.43 -10.22
C SER A 20 -7.94 6.81 -10.19
N LYS A 21 -7.61 7.87 -9.41
CA LYS A 21 -6.22 8.27 -9.15
C LYS A 21 -5.46 7.22 -8.33
N VAL A 22 -6.16 6.44 -7.49
CA VAL A 22 -5.55 5.39 -6.67
C VAL A 22 -5.09 4.24 -7.56
N VAL A 23 -5.91 3.84 -8.53
CA VAL A 23 -5.55 2.82 -9.52
C VAL A 23 -4.32 3.25 -10.33
N THR A 24 -4.25 4.50 -10.76
CA THR A 24 -3.05 5.02 -11.47
C THR A 24 -1.79 4.93 -10.59
N LYS A 25 -1.89 5.30 -9.31
CA LYS A 25 -0.76 5.17 -8.37
C LYS A 25 -0.36 3.71 -8.16
N PHE A 26 -1.34 2.81 -8.12
CA PHE A 26 -1.11 1.38 -8.02
C PHE A 26 -0.38 0.84 -9.26
N ILE A 27 -0.85 1.16 -10.47
CA ILE A 27 -0.18 0.82 -11.74
C ILE A 27 1.25 1.37 -11.78
N ASN A 28 1.46 2.63 -11.39
CA ASN A 28 2.79 3.23 -11.35
C ASN A 28 3.72 2.52 -10.35
N SER A 29 3.17 1.88 -9.32
CA SER A 29 3.94 1.13 -8.33
C SER A 29 4.22 -0.32 -8.77
N ILE A 30 3.38 -0.90 -9.63
CA ILE A 30 3.64 -2.19 -10.30
C ILE A 30 4.76 -2.03 -11.32
N MET A 31 4.79 -0.88 -12.00
CA MET A 31 5.70 -0.59 -13.11
C MET A 31 7.17 -0.78 -12.70
N GLU A 32 7.92 -1.50 -13.54
CA GLU A 32 9.37 -1.66 -13.47
C GLU A 32 9.99 -1.16 -14.79
N ASP A 33 11.19 -0.58 -14.73
CA ASP A 33 11.96 -0.07 -15.88
C ASP A 33 11.18 0.90 -16.81
N GLY A 34 10.18 1.61 -16.28
CA GLY A 34 9.35 2.52 -17.07
C GLY A 34 8.33 1.83 -17.99
N LYS A 35 8.14 0.51 -17.90
CA LYS A 35 7.24 -0.28 -18.75
C LYS A 35 5.77 -0.14 -18.30
N LYS A 36 5.20 1.06 -18.47
CA LYS A 36 3.85 1.37 -17.99
C LYS A 36 2.75 0.52 -18.65
N GLY A 37 2.83 0.27 -19.96
CA GLY A 37 1.84 -0.53 -20.66
C GLY A 37 1.73 -1.97 -20.13
N VAL A 38 2.87 -2.58 -19.76
CA VAL A 38 2.89 -3.90 -19.12
C VAL A 38 2.25 -3.85 -17.74
N ALA A 39 2.54 -2.82 -16.95
CA ALA A 39 1.93 -2.65 -15.62
C ALA A 39 0.42 -2.42 -15.69
N GLN A 40 -0.07 -1.68 -16.69
CA GLN A 40 -1.50 -1.51 -16.93
C GLN A 40 -2.16 -2.85 -17.26
N LYS A 41 -1.59 -3.61 -18.19
CA LYS A 41 -2.09 -4.94 -18.55
C LYS A 41 -2.18 -5.86 -17.33
N ILE A 42 -1.13 -5.95 -16.52
CA ILE A 42 -1.12 -6.74 -15.28
C ILE A 42 -2.25 -6.31 -14.33
N CYS A 43 -2.45 -4.99 -14.15
CA CYS A 43 -3.48 -4.47 -13.27
C CYS A 43 -4.89 -4.81 -13.77
N TYR A 44 -5.16 -4.59 -15.06
CA TYR A 44 -6.48 -4.85 -15.65
C TYR A 44 -6.82 -6.35 -15.65
N GLU A 45 -5.88 -7.21 -16.04
CA GLU A 45 -6.06 -8.66 -15.95
C GLU A 45 -6.30 -9.12 -14.50
N ALA A 46 -5.59 -8.53 -13.53
CA ALA A 46 -5.82 -8.83 -12.12
C ALA A 46 -7.24 -8.45 -11.68
N PHE A 47 -7.75 -7.31 -12.14
CA PHE A 47 -9.10 -6.84 -11.83
C PHE A 47 -10.17 -7.72 -12.48
N GLU A 48 -9.94 -8.17 -13.72
CA GLU A 48 -10.81 -9.15 -14.38
C GLU A 48 -10.87 -10.49 -13.61
N ILE A 49 -9.72 -11.00 -13.17
CA ILE A 49 -9.64 -12.22 -12.35
C ILE A 49 -10.42 -12.04 -11.04
N MET A 50 -10.29 -10.88 -10.39
CA MET A 50 -11.05 -10.58 -9.17
C MET A 50 -12.55 -10.56 -9.42
N ALA A 51 -13.00 -9.84 -10.45
CA ALA A 51 -14.42 -9.76 -10.80
C ALA A 51 -15.02 -11.16 -11.10
N GLN A 52 -14.29 -11.99 -11.86
CA GLN A 52 -14.71 -13.36 -12.17
C GLN A 52 -14.81 -14.25 -10.92
N LYS A 53 -13.87 -14.14 -9.97
CA LYS A 53 -13.82 -14.98 -8.77
C LYS A 53 -14.76 -14.53 -7.66
N THR A 54 -14.92 -13.22 -7.49
CA THR A 54 -15.73 -12.66 -6.38
C THR A 54 -17.17 -12.37 -6.79
N GLY A 55 -17.44 -12.20 -8.10
CA GLY A 55 -18.74 -11.75 -8.60
C GLY A 55 -19.10 -10.29 -8.24
N LYS A 56 -18.15 -9.53 -7.64
CA LYS A 56 -18.31 -8.12 -7.26
C LYS A 56 -17.59 -7.21 -8.26
N ASP A 57 -17.88 -5.92 -8.21
CA ASP A 57 -17.09 -4.94 -8.94
C ASP A 57 -15.64 -4.94 -8.47
N ALA A 58 -14.71 -5.03 -9.42
CA ALA A 58 -13.29 -5.09 -9.13
C ALA A 58 -12.78 -3.85 -8.38
N LEU A 59 -13.36 -2.67 -8.66
CA LEU A 59 -12.98 -1.44 -8.00
C LEU A 59 -13.41 -1.44 -6.53
N GLU A 60 -14.60 -1.94 -6.22
CA GLU A 60 -15.08 -2.07 -4.83
C GLU A 60 -14.16 -3.01 -4.03
N VAL A 61 -13.83 -4.18 -4.59
CA VAL A 61 -12.91 -5.14 -3.94
C VAL A 61 -11.52 -4.52 -3.72
N PHE A 62 -11.03 -3.76 -4.68
CA PHE A 62 -9.76 -3.04 -4.58
C PHE A 62 -9.78 -1.97 -3.48
N GLU A 63 -10.85 -1.18 -3.38
CA GLU A 63 -10.99 -0.15 -2.34
C GLU A 63 -11.11 -0.77 -0.95
N GLU A 64 -11.87 -1.86 -0.81
CA GLU A 64 -11.97 -2.64 0.43
C GLU A 64 -10.61 -3.20 0.85
N ALA A 65 -9.88 -3.82 -0.08
CA ALA A 65 -8.52 -4.31 0.15
C ALA A 65 -7.58 -3.19 0.61
N MET A 66 -7.60 -2.05 -0.07
CA MET A 66 -6.78 -0.89 0.30
C MET A 66 -7.12 -0.37 1.69
N ASN A 67 -8.40 -0.24 2.04
CA ASN A 67 -8.84 0.19 3.36
C ASN A 67 -8.35 -0.77 4.46
N ASN A 68 -8.38 -2.07 4.20
CA ASN A 68 -7.92 -3.10 5.13
C ASN A 68 -6.40 -3.11 5.31
N VAL A 69 -5.61 -2.63 4.35
CA VAL A 69 -4.13 -2.65 4.41
C VAL A 69 -3.54 -1.33 4.88
N MET A 70 -4.22 -0.21 4.65
CA MET A 70 -3.70 1.12 5.01
C MET A 70 -3.53 1.27 6.54
N PRO A 71 -2.27 1.54 7.04
CA PRO A 71 -2.02 1.68 8.47
C PRO A 71 -2.46 3.03 9.00
N LEU A 72 -2.91 3.06 10.25
CA LEU A 72 -3.19 4.30 11.00
C LEU A 72 -1.95 4.80 11.74
N LEU A 73 -1.10 3.88 12.21
CA LEU A 73 0.09 4.15 12.98
C LEU A 73 1.32 3.55 12.30
N GLU A 74 2.45 4.23 12.44
CA GLU A 74 3.77 3.69 12.10
C GLU A 74 4.75 4.00 13.24
N VAL A 75 5.90 3.33 13.24
CA VAL A 75 6.96 3.55 14.22
C VAL A 75 8.12 4.25 13.55
N LYS A 76 8.58 5.35 14.16
CA LYS A 76 9.72 6.12 13.66
C LYS A 76 10.85 6.09 14.70
N ALA A 77 12.04 5.72 14.24
CA ALA A 77 13.23 5.77 15.08
C ALA A 77 13.61 7.23 15.41
N ARG A 78 13.76 7.54 16.69
CA ARG A 78 14.25 8.82 17.22
C ARG A 78 15.43 8.58 18.14
N ARG A 79 16.50 9.36 17.95
CA ARG A 79 17.67 9.30 18.82
C ARG A 79 17.57 10.36 19.90
N ILE A 80 17.57 9.93 21.16
CA ILE A 80 17.44 10.80 22.34
C ILE A 80 18.50 10.39 23.36
N GLY A 81 19.35 11.32 23.75
CA GLY A 81 20.40 11.05 24.75
C GLY A 81 21.34 9.89 24.41
N GLY A 82 21.60 9.66 23.10
CA GLY A 82 22.47 8.55 22.66
C GLY A 82 21.75 7.21 22.41
N ALA A 83 20.55 7.00 22.94
CA ALA A 83 19.73 5.81 22.68
C ALA A 83 18.73 6.05 21.55
N THR A 84 18.42 5.00 20.79
CA THR A 84 17.43 5.05 19.70
C THR A 84 16.11 4.45 20.18
N TYR A 85 15.06 5.26 20.19
CA TYR A 85 13.71 4.88 20.57
C TYR A 85 12.82 4.74 19.35
N GLN A 86 11.92 3.76 19.38
CA GLN A 86 10.88 3.55 18.38
C GLN A 86 9.64 4.33 18.83
N VAL A 87 9.37 5.47 18.18
CA VAL A 87 8.28 6.36 18.57
C VAL A 87 7.07 6.14 17.66
N PRO A 88 5.89 5.78 18.20
CA PRO A 88 4.67 5.64 17.42
C PRO A 88 4.16 7.00 16.95
N ILE A 89 3.85 7.11 15.68
CA ILE A 89 3.30 8.33 15.05
C ILE A 89 2.09 7.99 14.20
N GLU A 90 1.15 8.93 14.10
CA GLU A 90 0.04 8.83 13.16
C GLU A 90 0.52 9.03 11.73
N VAL A 91 -0.04 8.22 10.82
CA VAL A 91 0.34 8.26 9.42
C VAL A 91 -0.61 9.19 8.66
N ARG A 92 -0.05 10.17 7.93
CA ARG A 92 -0.83 11.08 7.08
C ARG A 92 -1.55 10.30 5.97
N PRO A 93 -2.75 10.74 5.53
CA PRO A 93 -3.57 10.00 4.54
C PRO A 93 -2.82 9.61 3.27
N GLU A 94 -2.03 10.51 2.71
CA GLU A 94 -1.23 10.24 1.50
C GLU A 94 -0.17 9.15 1.71
N ARG A 95 0.45 9.14 2.90
CA ARG A 95 1.44 8.13 3.27
C ARG A 95 0.78 6.79 3.58
N ARG A 96 -0.42 6.80 4.19
CA ARG A 96 -1.23 5.59 4.41
C ARG A 96 -1.48 4.88 3.08
N GLN A 97 -1.92 5.63 2.06
CA GLN A 97 -2.14 5.10 0.72
C GLN A 97 -0.85 4.53 0.10
N THR A 98 0.26 5.25 0.22
CA THR A 98 1.56 4.81 -0.31
C THR A 98 2.05 3.53 0.37
N LEU A 99 1.89 3.42 1.70
CA LEU A 99 2.26 2.22 2.45
C LEU A 99 1.35 1.05 2.10
N GLY A 100 0.04 1.27 1.98
CA GLY A 100 -0.92 0.24 1.55
C GLY A 100 -0.55 -0.37 0.20
N ILE A 101 -0.32 0.47 -0.80
CA ILE A 101 0.11 0.04 -2.14
C ILE A 101 1.44 -0.75 -2.06
N ARG A 102 2.42 -0.23 -1.33
CA ARG A 102 3.73 -0.89 -1.20
C ARG A 102 3.61 -2.26 -0.54
N TRP A 103 2.85 -2.39 0.53
CA TRP A 103 2.69 -3.66 1.24
C TRP A 103 1.89 -4.67 0.43
N MET A 104 0.89 -4.21 -0.30
CA MET A 104 0.12 -5.03 -1.24
C MET A 104 1.03 -5.66 -2.30
N LEU A 105 1.85 -4.84 -2.97
CA LEU A 105 2.78 -5.33 -3.98
C LEU A 105 3.90 -6.20 -3.42
N MET A 106 4.37 -5.87 -2.21
CA MET A 106 5.36 -6.70 -1.51
C MET A 106 4.77 -8.08 -1.17
N GLY A 107 3.51 -8.15 -0.76
CA GLY A 107 2.78 -9.39 -0.54
C GLY A 107 2.62 -10.17 -1.83
N ALA A 108 2.10 -9.53 -2.87
CA ALA A 108 1.90 -10.14 -4.18
C ALA A 108 3.20 -10.74 -4.78
N ARG A 109 4.32 -10.02 -4.69
CA ARG A 109 5.62 -10.51 -5.18
C ARG A 109 6.15 -11.74 -4.46
N LYS A 110 5.72 -12.01 -3.24
CA LYS A 110 6.11 -13.18 -2.44
C LYS A 110 5.25 -14.41 -2.72
N ARG A 111 4.15 -14.26 -3.43
CA ARG A 111 3.23 -15.37 -3.78
C ARG A 111 3.88 -16.30 -4.79
N GLY A 112 3.41 -17.54 -4.80
CA GLY A 112 3.95 -18.63 -5.63
C GLY A 112 3.31 -18.78 -7.00
N GLU A 113 2.25 -18.02 -7.34
CA GLU A 113 1.59 -18.09 -8.64
C GLU A 113 2.56 -17.70 -9.77
N LYS A 114 2.33 -18.22 -10.96
CA LYS A 114 3.24 -18.02 -12.10
C LYS A 114 3.16 -16.58 -12.64
N LEU A 115 1.95 -16.10 -12.88
CA LEU A 115 1.72 -14.78 -13.49
C LEU A 115 1.57 -13.68 -12.43
N MET A 116 2.10 -12.50 -12.71
CA MET A 116 2.01 -11.37 -11.78
C MET A 116 0.57 -10.88 -11.59
N CYS A 117 -0.27 -10.94 -12.62
CA CYS A 117 -1.70 -10.63 -12.52
C CYS A 117 -2.43 -11.54 -11.53
N GLU A 118 -2.11 -12.84 -11.53
CA GLU A 118 -2.68 -13.81 -10.58
C GLU A 118 -2.23 -13.51 -9.13
N ARG A 119 -0.95 -13.17 -8.94
CA ARG A 119 -0.39 -12.79 -7.63
C ARG A 119 -1.06 -11.54 -7.09
N VAL A 120 -1.22 -10.52 -7.93
CA VAL A 120 -1.87 -9.26 -7.55
C VAL A 120 -3.34 -9.50 -7.21
N ALA A 121 -4.07 -10.23 -8.05
CA ALA A 121 -5.47 -10.58 -7.80
C ALA A 121 -5.64 -11.39 -6.51
N GLY A 122 -4.78 -12.40 -6.29
CA GLY A 122 -4.80 -13.21 -5.08
C GLY A 122 -4.58 -12.39 -3.81
N GLU A 123 -3.56 -11.51 -3.79
CA GLU A 123 -3.28 -10.69 -2.62
C GLU A 123 -4.38 -9.66 -2.36
N LEU A 124 -4.98 -9.06 -3.42
CA LEU A 124 -6.10 -8.12 -3.28
C LEU A 124 -7.35 -8.81 -2.71
N MET A 125 -7.68 -10.00 -3.18
CA MET A 125 -8.82 -10.77 -2.64
C MET A 125 -8.59 -11.19 -1.19
N ASP A 126 -7.39 -11.65 -0.85
CA ASP A 126 -7.04 -11.99 0.54
C ASP A 126 -7.13 -10.76 1.43
N ALA A 127 -6.63 -9.62 0.97
CA ALA A 127 -6.68 -8.36 1.71
C ALA A 127 -8.12 -7.83 1.88
N ALA A 128 -8.99 -7.98 0.88
CA ALA A 128 -10.41 -7.64 1.01
C ALA A 128 -11.09 -8.48 2.10
N ASN A 129 -10.70 -9.75 2.22
CA ASN A 129 -11.15 -10.64 3.30
C ASN A 129 -10.37 -10.46 4.63
N ASN A 130 -9.61 -9.37 4.75
CA ASN A 130 -8.80 -9.04 5.93
C ASN A 130 -7.76 -10.12 6.30
N THR A 131 -7.20 -10.78 5.29
CA THR A 131 -6.16 -11.82 5.40
C THR A 131 -4.98 -11.48 4.48
N GLY A 132 -3.98 -12.35 4.39
CA GLY A 132 -2.84 -12.18 3.49
C GLY A 132 -1.65 -11.46 4.11
N ALA A 133 -0.57 -11.40 3.33
CA ALA A 133 0.72 -10.87 3.79
C ALA A 133 0.70 -9.35 4.02
N ALA A 134 -0.06 -8.62 3.24
CA ALA A 134 -0.19 -7.17 3.36
C ALA A 134 -0.93 -6.77 4.64
N VAL A 135 -2.03 -7.45 4.97
CA VAL A 135 -2.79 -7.24 6.21
C VAL A 135 -1.96 -7.61 7.43
N LYS A 136 -1.26 -8.74 7.37
CA LYS A 136 -0.34 -9.14 8.44
C LYS A 136 0.73 -8.08 8.69
N LYS A 137 1.27 -7.47 7.63
CA LYS A 137 2.26 -6.39 7.77
C LYS A 137 1.68 -5.15 8.46
N ARG A 138 0.41 -4.79 8.18
CA ARG A 138 -0.30 -3.73 8.90
C ARG A 138 -0.42 -4.08 10.39
N GLU A 139 -0.87 -5.29 10.70
CA GLU A 139 -1.04 -5.73 12.09
C GLU A 139 0.27 -5.74 12.86
N ASP A 140 1.34 -6.26 12.27
CA ASP A 140 2.67 -6.25 12.88
C ASP A 140 3.15 -4.82 13.16
N THR A 141 2.88 -3.88 12.23
CA THR A 141 3.23 -2.47 12.41
C THR A 141 2.41 -1.84 13.54
N HIS A 142 1.10 -2.13 13.63
CA HIS A 142 0.24 -1.64 14.71
C HIS A 142 0.64 -2.24 16.06
N LYS A 143 0.95 -3.54 16.14
CA LYS A 143 1.48 -4.20 17.35
C LYS A 143 2.78 -3.56 17.82
N MET A 144 3.71 -3.26 16.90
CA MET A 144 4.94 -2.53 17.23
C MET A 144 4.66 -1.13 17.77
N ALA A 145 3.71 -0.41 17.17
CA ALA A 145 3.33 0.92 17.64
C ALA A 145 2.70 0.87 19.03
N GLU A 146 1.87 -0.11 19.30
CA GLU A 146 1.24 -0.32 20.61
C GLU A 146 2.24 -0.69 21.69
N ALA A 147 3.16 -1.62 21.39
CA ALA A 147 4.25 -2.00 22.30
C ALA A 147 5.14 -0.83 22.69
N ASN A 148 5.31 0.15 21.78
CA ASN A 148 6.13 1.35 22.02
C ASN A 148 5.31 2.57 22.44
N LYS A 149 4.05 2.40 22.86
CA LYS A 149 3.15 3.49 23.23
C LYS A 149 3.70 4.37 24.35
N ALA A 150 4.49 3.81 25.26
CA ALA A 150 5.15 4.54 26.34
C ALA A 150 6.07 5.67 25.81
N PHE A 151 6.61 5.55 24.61
CA PHE A 151 7.49 6.55 23.98
C PHE A 151 6.75 7.59 23.14
N ALA A 152 5.42 7.58 23.12
CA ALA A 152 4.61 8.48 22.30
C ALA A 152 4.83 9.97 22.62
N HIS A 153 5.25 10.29 23.86
CA HIS A 153 5.55 11.66 24.29
C HIS A 153 6.82 12.25 23.62
N TYR A 154 7.64 11.44 22.97
CA TYR A 154 8.80 11.89 22.19
C TYR A 154 8.44 12.28 20.74
N ARG A 155 7.18 12.58 20.47
CA ARG A 155 6.73 13.16 19.20
C ARG A 155 7.16 14.63 19.13
N TYR A 156 8.19 14.96 18.42
CA TYR A 156 8.53 16.35 18.08
C TYR A 156 8.61 16.53 16.58
#